data_45139a0473d5f977a24b973b281c349f
#
_entry.id   45139a0473d5f977a24b973b281c349f
#
_cell.length_a   1.000
_cell.length_b   1.000
_cell.length_c   1.000
_cell.angle_alpha   90.00
_cell.angle_beta   90.00
_cell.angle_gamma   90.00
#
_symmetry.space_group_name_H-M   'P 1'
#
loop_
_entity.id
_entity.type
_entity.pdbx_description
1 polymer ?
#
loop_
_entity_poly.entity_id
_entity_poly.type
_entity_poly.pdbx_seq_one_letter_code
_entity_poly.pdbx_strand_id
1 'polypeptide(L)'
;SVALSEENKKQLFIPRGFAHGFIVLSESATISYKVDAYYAAKHNEGIAYNDPDINIDWGFSESEIILSEADKNYPTLTKSIKLFWFDNAMFVLVTGANGQLGRSIKSLVDQNKTNYQFLFAAREQLDLENFKNVRSFIENNQFDVILNCAAYTAVDRAETEIEKANSVNHLAVKNIAEIAKDNYIKLIHISTDYVFDGFKTESYNETDNTLPLNIYGKSKLEGENAI
;
A
#
# COMPACT_ATOMS: atom_id res chain seq x y z
N SER A 1 -4.35 24.57 -15.29
CA SER A 1 -3.05 25.19 -14.97
C SER A 1 -3.21 26.36 -14.00
N VAL A 2 -2.17 26.70 -13.24
CA VAL A 2 -2.11 27.84 -12.33
C VAL A 2 -0.75 28.51 -12.43
N ALA A 3 -0.74 29.85 -12.58
CA ALA A 3 0.51 30.61 -12.53
C ALA A 3 0.91 30.85 -11.07
N LEU A 4 2.18 30.57 -10.77
CA LEU A 4 2.83 30.85 -9.49
C LEU A 4 3.90 31.90 -9.72
N SER A 5 3.92 32.95 -8.91
CA SER A 5 4.96 33.99 -8.98
C SER A 5 5.26 34.60 -7.63
N GLU A 6 6.36 35.36 -7.56
CA GLU A 6 6.71 36.11 -6.36
C GLU A 6 5.64 37.17 -6.02
N GLU A 7 5.01 37.75 -7.02
CA GLU A 7 3.98 38.79 -6.83
C GLU A 7 2.69 38.20 -6.29
N ASN A 8 2.24 37.06 -6.83
CA ASN A 8 0.94 36.50 -6.46
C ASN A 8 0.98 35.65 -5.18
N LYS A 9 2.16 35.28 -4.70
CA LYS A 9 2.37 34.50 -3.45
C LYS A 9 1.57 33.18 -3.36
N LYS A 10 1.10 32.65 -4.49
CA LYS A 10 0.32 31.43 -4.50
C LYS A 10 1.20 30.21 -4.24
N GLN A 11 0.59 29.21 -3.61
CA GLN A 11 1.17 27.88 -3.42
C GLN A 11 0.22 26.85 -4.01
N LEU A 12 0.75 25.80 -4.62
CA LEU A 12 -0.03 24.70 -5.15
C LEU A 12 0.14 23.48 -4.23
N PHE A 13 -0.98 22.99 -3.68
CA PHE A 13 -1.00 21.73 -2.97
C PHE A 13 -1.31 20.61 -3.96
N ILE A 14 -0.43 19.61 -4.02
CA ILE A 14 -0.59 18.43 -4.89
C ILE A 14 -0.73 17.22 -3.98
N PRO A 15 -1.91 16.58 -3.92
CA PRO A 15 -2.12 15.36 -3.14
C PRO A 15 -1.23 14.21 -3.63
N ARG A 16 -0.99 13.23 -2.77
CA ARG A 16 -0.34 11.97 -3.18
C ARG A 16 -1.11 11.30 -4.31
N GLY A 17 -0.40 10.69 -5.25
CA GLY A 17 -0.99 10.00 -6.40
C GLY A 17 -1.31 10.91 -7.59
N PHE A 18 -0.99 12.22 -7.50
CA PHE A 18 -1.15 13.14 -8.63
C PHE A 18 0.20 13.45 -9.28
N ALA A 19 0.29 13.23 -10.58
CA ALA A 19 1.39 13.75 -11.37
C ALA A 19 1.26 15.26 -11.51
N HIS A 20 2.39 15.94 -11.62
CA HIS A 20 2.45 17.37 -11.85
C HIS A 20 3.66 17.71 -12.71
N GLY A 21 3.54 18.80 -13.43
CA GLY A 21 4.62 19.38 -14.21
C GLY A 21 4.53 20.90 -14.15
N PHE A 22 5.57 21.56 -14.60
CA PHE A 22 5.59 23.01 -14.70
C PHE A 22 6.39 23.46 -15.92
N ILE A 23 6.12 24.67 -16.37
CA ILE A 23 6.92 25.37 -17.37
C ILE A 23 7.38 26.71 -16.77
N VAL A 24 8.64 27.06 -17.02
CA VAL A 24 9.20 28.34 -16.57
C VAL A 24 8.93 29.38 -17.65
N LEU A 25 8.25 30.46 -17.30
CA LEU A 25 7.85 31.54 -18.20
C LEU A 25 8.80 32.76 -18.18
N SER A 26 9.75 32.77 -17.24
CA SER A 26 10.77 33.81 -17.05
C SER A 26 12.14 33.26 -17.43
N GLU A 27 13.16 34.14 -17.51
CA GLU A 27 14.54 33.72 -17.80
C GLU A 27 15.07 32.70 -16.78
N SER A 28 14.60 32.78 -15.54
CA SER A 28 14.92 31.84 -14.46
C SER A 28 13.80 31.76 -13.41
N ALA A 29 13.68 30.60 -12.76
CA ALA A 29 12.77 30.43 -11.64
C ALA A 29 13.40 29.53 -10.57
N THR A 30 13.14 29.85 -9.30
CA THR A 30 13.45 28.96 -8.16
C THR A 30 12.17 28.30 -7.68
N ILE A 31 12.14 26.97 -7.69
CA ILE A 31 10.99 26.19 -7.24
C ILE A 31 11.35 25.52 -5.92
N SER A 32 10.52 25.73 -4.90
CA SER A 32 10.67 25.12 -3.60
C SER A 32 9.55 24.12 -3.35
N TYR A 33 9.93 22.89 -3.03
CA TYR A 33 9.00 21.81 -2.68
C TYR A 33 9.02 21.53 -1.19
N LYS A 34 7.84 21.41 -0.59
CA LYS A 34 7.67 20.73 0.69
C LYS A 34 7.11 19.35 0.40
N VAL A 35 7.86 18.33 0.76
CA VAL A 35 7.50 16.93 0.51
C VAL A 35 7.33 16.20 1.83
N ASP A 36 6.48 15.19 1.86
CA ASP A 36 6.18 14.37 3.03
C ASP A 36 7.02 13.08 3.11
N ALA A 37 7.92 12.88 2.13
CA ALA A 37 8.88 11.78 2.11
C ALA A 37 10.24 12.26 1.59
N TYR A 38 11.31 11.57 1.94
CA TYR A 38 12.63 11.87 1.40
C TYR A 38 12.71 11.56 -0.09
N TYR A 39 13.45 12.41 -0.83
CA TYR A 39 13.70 12.19 -2.24
C TYR A 39 14.46 10.89 -2.49
N ALA A 40 13.96 10.05 -3.38
CA ALA A 40 14.56 8.79 -3.79
C ALA A 40 14.64 8.74 -5.33
N ALA A 41 15.81 9.05 -5.88
CA ALA A 41 16.02 9.17 -7.33
C ALA A 41 15.58 7.94 -8.13
N LYS A 42 15.75 6.73 -7.57
CA LYS A 42 15.32 5.46 -8.21
C LYS A 42 13.80 5.27 -8.34
N HIS A 43 13.02 6.13 -7.67
CA HIS A 43 11.56 6.14 -7.70
C HIS A 43 11.02 7.43 -8.33
N ASN A 44 11.91 8.23 -8.95
CA ASN A 44 11.50 9.41 -9.67
C ASN A 44 11.07 9.01 -11.07
N GLU A 45 9.78 9.02 -11.30
CA GLU A 45 9.14 8.65 -12.55
C GLU A 45 8.33 9.84 -13.10
N GLY A 46 7.98 9.80 -14.38
CA GLY A 46 7.23 10.88 -15.01
C GLY A 46 6.44 10.40 -16.23
N ILE A 47 5.63 11.30 -16.76
CA ILE A 47 4.87 11.11 -18.00
C ILE A 47 5.43 12.07 -19.05
N ALA A 48 5.43 11.62 -20.29
CA ALA A 48 5.83 12.47 -21.42
C ALA A 48 5.04 13.79 -21.42
N TYR A 49 5.73 14.91 -21.54
CA TYR A 49 5.12 16.24 -21.52
C TYR A 49 4.12 16.46 -22.67
N ASN A 50 4.30 15.75 -23.78
CA ASN A 50 3.50 15.79 -25.01
C ASN A 50 2.61 14.53 -25.14
N ASP A 51 2.23 13.94 -24.03
CA ASP A 51 1.36 12.76 -24.01
C ASP A 51 0.05 13.05 -24.77
N PRO A 52 -0.29 12.26 -25.80
CA PRO A 52 -1.47 12.52 -26.63
C PRO A 52 -2.80 12.28 -25.92
N ASP A 53 -2.82 11.43 -24.89
CA ASP A 53 -4.04 11.09 -24.15
C ASP A 53 -4.35 12.19 -23.11
N ILE A 54 -3.31 12.80 -22.52
CA ILE A 54 -3.44 13.93 -21.59
C ILE A 54 -3.61 15.24 -22.35
N ASN A 55 -2.92 15.39 -23.47
CA ASN A 55 -2.99 16.54 -24.37
C ASN A 55 -2.90 17.90 -23.66
N ILE A 56 -1.82 18.09 -22.89
CA ILE A 56 -1.59 19.36 -22.16
C ILE A 56 -1.28 20.47 -23.14
N ASP A 57 -2.07 21.53 -23.10
CA ASP A 57 -1.71 22.79 -23.77
C ASP A 57 -0.71 23.57 -22.91
N TRP A 58 0.54 23.57 -23.30
CA TRP A 58 1.62 24.30 -22.63
C TRP A 58 1.67 25.78 -23.02
N GLY A 59 0.90 26.20 -24.02
CA GLY A 59 0.90 27.57 -24.57
C GLY A 59 2.12 27.94 -25.44
N PHE A 60 2.93 26.96 -25.78
CA PHE A 60 4.14 27.11 -26.61
C PHE A 60 4.22 26.01 -27.65
N SER A 61 4.90 26.29 -28.77
CA SER A 61 5.21 25.25 -29.75
C SER A 61 6.32 24.32 -29.23
N GLU A 62 6.36 23.09 -29.73
CA GLU A 62 7.41 22.12 -29.32
C GLU A 62 8.83 22.65 -29.54
N SER A 63 9.04 23.49 -30.55
CA SER A 63 10.34 24.08 -30.87
C SER A 63 10.79 25.17 -29.88
N GLU A 64 9.87 25.70 -29.07
CA GLU A 64 10.15 26.72 -28.05
C GLU A 64 10.37 26.11 -26.66
N ILE A 65 9.98 24.85 -26.47
CA ILE A 65 10.08 24.17 -25.16
C ILE A 65 11.47 23.58 -25.00
N ILE A 66 12.14 23.94 -23.89
CA ILE A 66 13.41 23.36 -23.49
C ILE A 66 13.14 22.31 -22.40
N LEU A 67 13.52 21.08 -22.69
CA LEU A 67 13.31 19.94 -21.78
C LEU A 67 14.59 19.51 -21.10
N SER A 68 14.47 19.03 -19.87
CA SER A 68 15.54 18.27 -19.21
C SER A 68 15.76 16.92 -19.93
N GLU A 69 16.93 16.30 -19.70
CA GLU A 69 17.19 14.96 -20.24
C GLU A 69 16.21 13.90 -19.71
N ALA A 70 15.72 14.07 -18.49
CA ALA A 70 14.69 13.19 -17.92
C ALA A 70 13.36 13.35 -18.66
N ASP A 71 12.90 14.59 -18.85
CA ASP A 71 11.60 14.89 -19.47
C ASP A 71 11.51 14.45 -20.93
N LYS A 72 12.65 14.40 -21.65
CA LYS A 72 12.73 13.88 -23.03
C LYS A 72 12.46 12.37 -23.10
N ASN A 73 12.70 11.64 -22.02
CA ASN A 73 12.72 10.18 -22.01
C ASN A 73 11.55 9.55 -21.23
N TYR A 74 10.67 10.36 -20.66
CA TYR A 74 9.51 9.80 -19.96
C TYR A 74 8.54 9.11 -20.93
N PRO A 75 7.97 7.96 -20.52
CA PRO A 75 7.00 7.24 -21.32
C PRO A 75 5.65 7.99 -21.38
N THR A 76 4.82 7.66 -22.35
CA THR A 76 3.43 8.12 -22.38
C THR A 76 2.62 7.51 -21.23
N LEU A 77 1.48 8.13 -20.89
CA LEU A 77 0.57 7.66 -19.82
C LEU A 77 0.22 6.18 -20.01
N THR A 78 -0.15 5.79 -21.22
CA THR A 78 -0.49 4.40 -21.59
C THR A 78 0.64 3.40 -21.34
N LYS A 79 1.91 3.85 -21.47
CA LYS A 79 3.10 3.03 -21.17
C LYS A 79 3.53 3.15 -19.71
N SER A 80 3.10 4.21 -19.02
CA SER A 80 3.40 4.52 -17.63
C SER A 80 2.34 4.00 -16.66
N ILE A 81 1.40 3.18 -17.12
CA ILE A 81 0.22 2.71 -16.39
C ILE A 81 0.51 2.16 -14.98
N LYS A 82 1.76 1.77 -14.69
CA LYS A 82 2.20 1.45 -13.33
C LYS A 82 2.24 2.66 -12.37
N LEU A 83 2.22 3.90 -12.88
CA LEU A 83 2.38 5.13 -12.11
C LEU A 83 1.06 5.72 -11.57
N PHE A 84 -0.06 5.43 -12.23
CA PHE A 84 -1.33 6.10 -11.95
C PHE A 84 -2.45 5.12 -11.68
N TRP A 85 -2.91 5.12 -10.44
CA TRP A 85 -3.91 4.24 -9.85
C TRP A 85 -5.36 4.54 -10.25
N PHE A 86 -5.64 5.06 -11.45
CA PHE A 86 -7.01 5.48 -11.78
C PHE A 86 -7.84 4.48 -12.58
N ASP A 87 -7.24 3.45 -13.23
CA ASP A 87 -8.02 2.48 -14.02
C ASP A 87 -7.51 1.02 -13.99
N ASN A 88 -6.46 0.70 -13.26
CA ASN A 88 -6.02 -0.68 -13.14
C ASN A 88 -6.73 -1.39 -11.99
N ALA A 89 -7.32 -2.52 -12.30
CA ALA A 89 -7.79 -3.45 -11.29
C ALA A 89 -6.69 -3.70 -10.25
N MET A 90 -6.88 -3.22 -8.99
CA MET A 90 -5.92 -3.50 -7.93
C MET A 90 -5.70 -5.00 -7.80
N PHE A 91 -4.45 -5.42 -7.70
CA PHE A 91 -4.11 -6.82 -7.47
C PHE A 91 -3.96 -7.08 -5.98
N VAL A 92 -4.89 -7.82 -5.43
CA VAL A 92 -5.05 -8.06 -3.99
C VAL A 92 -4.61 -9.49 -3.66
N LEU A 93 -3.62 -9.63 -2.79
CA LEU A 93 -3.29 -10.89 -2.15
C LEU A 93 -4.17 -11.09 -0.93
N VAL A 94 -4.91 -12.18 -0.87
CA VAL A 94 -5.65 -12.61 0.33
C VAL A 94 -4.96 -13.83 0.90
N THR A 95 -4.30 -13.70 2.06
CA THR A 95 -3.70 -14.83 2.76
C THR A 95 -4.73 -15.55 3.62
N GLY A 96 -4.47 -16.78 4.02
CA GLY A 96 -5.41 -17.55 4.82
C GLY A 96 -6.71 -17.90 4.08
N ALA A 97 -6.62 -18.13 2.77
CA ALA A 97 -7.75 -18.35 1.86
C ALA A 97 -8.70 -19.48 2.29
N ASN A 98 -8.18 -20.52 2.95
CA ASN A 98 -8.97 -21.66 3.46
C ASN A 98 -9.62 -21.40 4.82
N GLY A 99 -9.30 -20.27 5.48
CA GLY A 99 -9.95 -19.83 6.70
C GLY A 99 -11.38 -19.33 6.48
N GLN A 100 -12.12 -19.12 7.58
CA GLN A 100 -13.51 -18.65 7.52
C GLN A 100 -13.63 -17.33 6.76
N LEU A 101 -12.83 -16.33 7.14
CA LEU A 101 -12.87 -15.01 6.49
C LEU A 101 -12.39 -15.07 5.03
N GLY A 102 -11.29 -15.77 4.74
CA GLY A 102 -10.77 -15.92 3.38
C GLY A 102 -11.80 -16.53 2.43
N ARG A 103 -12.51 -17.61 2.87
CA ARG A 103 -13.61 -18.22 2.09
C ARG A 103 -14.80 -17.28 1.90
N SER A 104 -15.16 -16.51 2.93
CA SER A 104 -16.26 -15.54 2.82
C SER A 104 -15.93 -14.43 1.82
N ILE A 105 -14.70 -13.90 1.85
CA ILE A 105 -14.26 -12.90 0.87
C ILE A 105 -14.26 -13.50 -0.53
N LYS A 106 -13.73 -14.71 -0.71
CA LYS A 106 -13.73 -15.37 -2.00
C LYS A 106 -15.15 -15.53 -2.56
N SER A 107 -16.09 -15.99 -1.74
CA SER A 107 -17.50 -16.10 -2.13
C SER A 107 -18.11 -14.77 -2.56
N LEU A 108 -17.80 -13.68 -1.86
CA LEU A 108 -18.27 -12.33 -2.21
C LEU A 108 -17.66 -11.85 -3.53
N VAL A 109 -16.38 -12.10 -3.76
CA VAL A 109 -15.70 -11.74 -5.02
C VAL A 109 -16.28 -12.53 -6.19
N ASP A 110 -16.52 -13.82 -6.02
CA ASP A 110 -17.09 -14.67 -7.06
C ASP A 110 -18.56 -14.29 -7.43
N GLN A 111 -19.30 -13.70 -6.48
CA GLN A 111 -20.69 -13.28 -6.67
C GLN A 111 -20.83 -11.87 -7.25
N ASN A 112 -19.83 -11.02 -7.07
CA ASN A 112 -19.89 -9.61 -7.44
C ASN A 112 -18.90 -9.31 -8.56
N LYS A 113 -19.35 -8.55 -9.57
CA LYS A 113 -18.43 -8.00 -10.55
C LYS A 113 -17.57 -6.94 -9.86
N THR A 114 -16.28 -7.14 -9.87
CA THR A 114 -15.29 -6.19 -9.37
C THR A 114 -14.21 -5.97 -10.41
N ASN A 115 -13.66 -4.76 -10.45
CA ASN A 115 -12.51 -4.45 -11.29
C ASN A 115 -11.19 -4.87 -10.62
N TYR A 116 -11.24 -5.41 -9.39
CA TYR A 116 -10.05 -5.88 -8.67
C TYR A 116 -9.71 -7.31 -9.04
N GLN A 117 -8.42 -7.60 -9.15
CA GLN A 117 -7.91 -8.96 -9.30
C GLN A 117 -7.53 -9.50 -7.92
N PHE A 118 -7.91 -10.74 -7.63
CA PHE A 118 -7.62 -11.36 -6.34
C PHE A 118 -6.81 -12.63 -6.53
N LEU A 119 -5.75 -12.77 -5.74
CA LEU A 119 -5.05 -14.03 -5.55
C LEU A 119 -5.30 -14.52 -4.12
N PHE A 120 -5.98 -15.65 -4.02
CA PHE A 120 -6.29 -16.29 -2.74
C PHE A 120 -5.23 -17.35 -2.43
N ALA A 121 -4.36 -17.08 -1.47
CA ALA A 121 -3.28 -17.98 -1.08
C ALA A 121 -3.65 -18.73 0.22
N ALA A 122 -3.74 -20.04 0.12
CA ALA A 122 -3.83 -20.93 1.27
C ALA A 122 -2.42 -21.26 1.80
N ARG A 123 -2.34 -21.92 2.96
CA ARG A 123 -1.05 -22.26 3.60
C ARG A 123 -0.17 -23.12 2.71
N GLU A 124 -0.76 -24.02 1.94
CA GLU A 124 -0.05 -24.93 1.02
C GLU A 124 0.65 -24.16 -0.12
N GLN A 125 0.11 -23.00 -0.50
CA GLN A 125 0.66 -22.13 -1.55
C GLN A 125 1.61 -21.08 -0.96
N LEU A 126 1.28 -20.56 0.23
CA LEU A 126 2.04 -19.51 0.91
C LEU A 126 2.05 -19.76 2.43
N ASP A 127 3.02 -20.53 2.89
CA ASP A 127 3.27 -20.70 4.32
C ASP A 127 3.95 -19.44 4.86
N LEU A 128 3.22 -18.67 5.66
CA LEU A 128 3.69 -17.40 6.20
C LEU A 128 4.85 -17.54 7.20
N GLU A 129 5.11 -18.75 7.70
CA GLU A 129 6.26 -19.05 8.55
C GLU A 129 7.55 -19.25 7.73
N ASN A 130 7.45 -19.44 6.42
CA ASN A 130 8.60 -19.46 5.53
C ASN A 130 8.90 -18.05 4.98
N PHE A 131 9.54 -17.22 5.80
CA PHE A 131 9.77 -15.79 5.54
C PHE A 131 10.44 -15.49 4.20
N LYS A 132 11.41 -16.33 3.78
CA LYS A 132 12.11 -16.16 2.49
C LYS A 132 11.15 -16.41 1.31
N ASN A 133 10.34 -17.45 1.40
CA ASN A 133 9.36 -17.76 0.38
C ASN A 133 8.28 -16.68 0.29
N VAL A 134 7.83 -16.16 1.44
CA VAL A 134 6.85 -15.06 1.49
C VAL A 134 7.36 -13.83 0.77
N ARG A 135 8.61 -13.42 1.03
CA ARG A 135 9.23 -12.27 0.35
C ARG A 135 9.29 -12.49 -1.16
N SER A 136 9.86 -13.61 -1.61
CA SER A 136 9.96 -13.91 -3.03
C SER A 136 8.60 -14.00 -3.71
N PHE A 137 7.60 -14.56 -3.04
CA PHE A 137 6.24 -14.67 -3.56
C PHE A 137 5.60 -13.29 -3.77
N ILE A 138 5.72 -12.41 -2.78
CA ILE A 138 5.13 -11.07 -2.86
C ILE A 138 5.85 -10.22 -3.93
N GLU A 139 7.18 -10.22 -3.93
CA GLU A 139 7.98 -9.43 -4.87
C GLU A 139 7.79 -9.87 -6.34
N ASN A 140 7.59 -11.16 -6.59
CA ASN A 140 7.39 -11.68 -7.94
C ASN A 140 5.98 -11.42 -8.52
N ASN A 141 4.98 -11.15 -7.68
CA ASN A 141 3.60 -10.98 -8.13
C ASN A 141 3.13 -9.51 -8.16
N GLN A 142 3.88 -8.56 -7.62
CA GLN A 142 3.61 -7.12 -7.66
C GLN A 142 2.18 -6.77 -7.18
N PHE A 143 1.82 -7.18 -5.98
CA PHE A 143 0.54 -6.85 -5.38
C PHE A 143 0.45 -5.36 -5.00
N ASP A 144 -0.76 -4.85 -5.02
CA ASP A 144 -1.09 -3.50 -4.58
C ASP A 144 -1.59 -3.48 -3.14
N VAL A 145 -2.27 -4.56 -2.75
CA VAL A 145 -2.83 -4.73 -1.41
C VAL A 145 -2.57 -6.15 -0.93
N ILE A 146 -2.21 -6.28 0.33
CA ILE A 146 -2.21 -7.55 1.05
C ILE A 146 -3.31 -7.49 2.10
N LEU A 147 -4.28 -8.38 2.00
CA LEU A 147 -5.30 -8.62 3.00
C LEU A 147 -4.93 -9.88 3.78
N ASN A 148 -4.34 -9.68 4.95
CA ASN A 148 -3.88 -10.79 5.78
C ASN A 148 -5.01 -11.32 6.67
N CYS A 149 -5.64 -12.41 6.20
CA CYS A 149 -6.67 -13.16 6.93
C CYS A 149 -6.10 -14.40 7.64
N ALA A 150 -4.80 -14.69 7.47
CA ALA A 150 -4.17 -15.81 8.14
C ALA A 150 -3.90 -15.49 9.60
N ALA A 151 -4.25 -16.43 10.48
CA ALA A 151 -3.97 -16.36 11.90
C ALA A 151 -3.97 -17.76 12.53
N TYR A 152 -3.25 -17.91 13.62
CA TYR A 152 -3.44 -19.01 14.55
C TYR A 152 -4.58 -18.64 15.49
N THR A 153 -5.74 -19.30 15.39
CA THR A 153 -6.98 -18.91 16.06
C THR A 153 -7.45 -19.87 17.15
N ALA A 154 -6.68 -20.92 17.44
CA ALA A 154 -7.00 -21.89 18.49
C ALA A 154 -6.65 -21.30 19.87
N VAL A 155 -7.54 -20.49 20.44
CA VAL A 155 -7.31 -19.70 21.67
C VAL A 155 -6.79 -20.57 22.82
N ASP A 156 -7.50 -21.66 23.15
CA ASP A 156 -7.12 -22.54 24.26
C ASP A 156 -5.78 -23.25 24.01
N ARG A 157 -5.54 -23.66 22.78
CA ARG A 157 -4.29 -24.33 22.41
C ARG A 157 -3.10 -23.35 22.38
N ALA A 158 -3.34 -22.06 22.17
CA ALA A 158 -2.28 -21.06 22.22
C ALA A 158 -1.56 -21.04 23.58
N GLU A 159 -2.24 -21.38 24.66
CA GLU A 159 -1.64 -21.47 26.02
C GLU A 159 -0.55 -22.53 26.11
N THR A 160 -0.61 -23.57 25.29
CA THR A 160 0.39 -24.63 25.21
C THR A 160 1.26 -24.59 23.96
N GLU A 161 0.78 -23.95 22.88
CA GLU A 161 1.47 -23.79 21.62
C GLU A 161 1.95 -22.34 21.41
N ILE A 162 2.57 -21.75 22.44
CA ILE A 162 2.97 -20.32 22.50
C ILE A 162 3.84 -19.92 21.31
N GLU A 163 4.86 -20.74 20.99
CA GLU A 163 5.77 -20.47 19.88
C GLU A 163 5.04 -20.43 18.54
N LYS A 164 4.06 -21.33 18.34
CA LYS A 164 3.25 -21.40 17.15
C LYS A 164 2.36 -20.16 17.01
N ALA A 165 1.69 -19.77 18.08
CA ALA A 165 0.86 -18.56 18.11
C ALA A 165 1.71 -17.32 17.80
N ASN A 166 2.88 -17.19 18.42
CA ASN A 166 3.80 -16.09 18.18
C ASN A 166 4.36 -16.09 16.74
N SER A 167 4.73 -17.26 16.22
CA SER A 167 5.26 -17.38 14.85
C SER A 167 4.26 -16.88 13.80
N VAL A 168 2.98 -17.28 13.90
CA VAL A 168 1.96 -16.97 12.90
C VAL A 168 1.35 -15.58 13.13
N ASN A 169 1.01 -15.23 14.39
CA ASN A 169 0.26 -14.00 14.69
C ASN A 169 1.14 -12.76 14.85
N HIS A 170 2.44 -12.94 15.12
CA HIS A 170 3.38 -11.85 15.31
C HIS A 170 4.49 -11.85 14.23
N LEU A 171 5.39 -12.85 14.26
CA LEU A 171 6.60 -12.81 13.41
C LEU A 171 6.27 -12.85 11.91
N ALA A 172 5.28 -13.64 11.50
CA ALA A 172 4.83 -13.65 10.11
C ALA A 172 4.18 -12.34 9.70
N VAL A 173 3.40 -11.71 10.60
CA VAL A 173 2.79 -10.38 10.36
C VAL A 173 3.87 -9.33 10.22
N LYS A 174 4.87 -9.32 11.12
CA LYS A 174 6.04 -8.43 11.03
C LYS A 174 6.76 -8.57 9.69
N ASN A 175 7.05 -9.80 9.26
CA ASN A 175 7.70 -10.06 7.98
C ASN A 175 6.88 -9.51 6.80
N ILE A 176 5.56 -9.72 6.79
CA ILE A 176 4.66 -9.18 5.76
C ILE A 176 4.66 -7.65 5.79
N ALA A 177 4.62 -7.04 6.98
CA ALA A 177 4.62 -5.58 7.13
C ALA A 177 5.92 -4.96 6.59
N GLU A 178 7.08 -5.55 6.89
CA GLU A 178 8.37 -5.13 6.34
C GLU A 178 8.40 -5.23 4.81
N ILE A 179 7.93 -6.35 4.25
CA ILE A 179 7.87 -6.54 2.79
C ILE A 179 6.91 -5.52 2.15
N ALA A 180 5.74 -5.32 2.75
CA ALA A 180 4.74 -4.39 2.26
C ALA A 180 5.28 -2.95 2.25
N LYS A 181 5.98 -2.54 3.31
CA LYS A 181 6.66 -1.25 3.41
C LYS A 181 7.75 -1.09 2.34
N ASP A 182 8.62 -2.09 2.18
CA ASP A 182 9.72 -2.07 1.21
C ASP A 182 9.22 -1.95 -0.24
N ASN A 183 8.02 -2.49 -0.52
CA ASN A 183 7.42 -2.55 -1.87
C ASN A 183 6.24 -1.59 -2.06
N TYR A 184 5.97 -0.70 -1.09
CA TYR A 184 4.84 0.26 -1.13
C TYR A 184 3.46 -0.41 -1.29
N ILE A 185 3.29 -1.63 -0.78
CA ILE A 185 2.04 -2.38 -0.79
C ILE A 185 1.21 -1.98 0.42
N LYS A 186 -0.09 -1.75 0.25
CA LYS A 186 -1.00 -1.51 1.37
C LYS A 186 -1.24 -2.82 2.12
N LEU A 187 -0.99 -2.83 3.43
CA LEU A 187 -1.31 -3.98 4.30
C LEU A 187 -2.61 -3.71 5.06
N ILE A 188 -3.53 -4.66 4.98
CA ILE A 188 -4.72 -4.74 5.83
C ILE A 188 -4.59 -6.01 6.65
N HIS A 189 -4.49 -5.88 7.96
CA HIS A 189 -4.38 -7.00 8.89
C HIS A 189 -5.62 -7.11 9.76
N ILE A 190 -6.09 -8.35 9.96
CA ILE A 190 -7.27 -8.60 10.79
C ILE A 190 -6.82 -8.95 12.21
N SER A 191 -7.27 -8.19 13.18
CA SER A 191 -7.02 -8.44 14.60
C SER A 191 -8.23 -9.02 15.31
N THR A 192 -8.30 -8.85 16.62
CA THR A 192 -9.30 -9.45 17.51
C THR A 192 -9.59 -8.55 18.71
N ASP A 193 -10.78 -8.67 19.28
CA ASP A 193 -11.17 -8.07 20.56
C ASP A 193 -10.41 -8.67 21.77
N TYR A 194 -9.80 -9.85 21.64
CA TYR A 194 -8.94 -10.46 22.67
C TYR A 194 -7.69 -9.63 23.00
N VAL A 195 -7.42 -8.55 22.28
CA VAL A 195 -6.36 -7.58 22.65
C VAL A 195 -6.76 -6.72 23.86
N PHE A 196 -8.04 -6.71 24.23
CA PHE A 196 -8.55 -6.01 25.40
C PHE A 196 -8.75 -6.96 26.59
N ASP A 197 -8.92 -6.39 27.79
CA ASP A 197 -9.13 -7.15 29.03
C ASP A 197 -10.58 -7.65 29.25
N GLY A 198 -11.52 -7.14 28.46
CA GLY A 198 -12.93 -7.55 28.56
C GLY A 198 -13.71 -7.00 29.75
N PHE A 199 -13.14 -6.10 30.56
CA PHE A 199 -13.81 -5.57 31.77
C PHE A 199 -14.66 -4.33 31.51
N LYS A 200 -14.54 -3.69 30.35
CA LYS A 200 -15.34 -2.54 29.97
C LYS A 200 -16.79 -2.96 29.74
N THR A 201 -17.74 -2.23 30.31
CA THR A 201 -19.18 -2.48 30.13
C THR A 201 -19.74 -1.82 28.87
N GLU A 202 -19.02 -0.88 28.30
CA GLU A 202 -19.33 -0.19 27.05
C GLU A 202 -18.49 -0.79 25.91
N SER A 203 -18.79 -0.40 24.66
CA SER A 203 -18.00 -0.84 23.50
C SER A 203 -16.56 -0.31 23.58
N TYR A 204 -15.61 -1.15 23.23
CA TYR A 204 -14.23 -0.72 23.00
C TYR A 204 -14.11 0.10 21.73
N ASN A 205 -13.13 0.99 21.69
CA ASN A 205 -12.76 1.78 20.54
C ASN A 205 -11.23 1.76 20.34
N GLU A 206 -10.76 2.37 19.26
CA GLU A 206 -9.38 2.31 18.81
C GLU A 206 -8.39 3.01 19.76
N THR A 207 -8.87 3.84 20.67
CA THR A 207 -8.04 4.58 21.65
C THR A 207 -8.03 3.94 23.04
N ASP A 208 -8.80 2.88 23.24
CA ASP A 208 -8.81 2.17 24.51
C ASP A 208 -7.51 1.40 24.73
N ASN A 209 -7.08 1.31 25.99
CA ASN A 209 -5.87 0.58 26.35
C ASN A 209 -6.03 -0.92 26.09
N THR A 210 -5.06 -1.51 25.41
CA THR A 210 -4.99 -2.95 25.21
C THR A 210 -4.37 -3.62 26.43
N LEU A 211 -4.97 -4.75 26.90
CA LEU A 211 -4.48 -5.55 27.99
C LEU A 211 -4.92 -7.02 27.82
N PRO A 212 -4.33 -7.76 26.87
CA PRO A 212 -4.73 -9.12 26.56
C PRO A 212 -4.48 -10.07 27.74
N LEU A 213 -5.48 -10.89 28.06
CA LEU A 213 -5.43 -11.80 29.19
C LEU A 213 -4.84 -13.19 28.86
N ASN A 214 -4.79 -13.54 27.56
CA ASN A 214 -4.33 -14.86 27.11
C ASN A 214 -3.23 -14.75 26.04
N ILE A 215 -2.57 -15.87 25.75
CA ILE A 215 -1.48 -15.94 24.76
C ILE A 215 -1.97 -15.60 23.35
N TYR A 216 -3.18 -16.01 22.96
CA TYR A 216 -3.74 -15.65 21.67
C TYR A 216 -3.84 -14.14 21.49
N GLY A 217 -4.49 -13.45 22.44
CA GLY A 217 -4.62 -11.99 22.44
C GLY A 217 -3.26 -11.28 22.44
N LYS A 218 -2.31 -11.76 23.27
CA LYS A 218 -0.94 -11.22 23.30
C LYS A 218 -0.25 -11.35 21.95
N SER A 219 -0.30 -12.53 21.33
CA SER A 219 0.33 -12.75 20.02
C SER A 219 -0.28 -11.90 18.90
N LYS A 220 -1.59 -11.66 18.95
CA LYS A 220 -2.29 -10.77 18.01
C LYS A 220 -1.91 -9.32 18.22
N LEU A 221 -1.84 -8.86 19.47
CA LEU A 221 -1.40 -7.50 19.80
C LEU A 221 0.05 -7.23 19.36
N GLU A 222 0.96 -8.20 19.54
CA GLU A 222 2.32 -8.09 19.03
C GLU A 222 2.35 -7.98 17.51
N GLY A 223 1.43 -8.63 16.79
CA GLY A 223 1.24 -8.46 15.35
C GLY A 223 0.77 -7.06 14.98
N GLU A 224 -0.18 -6.47 15.71
CA GLU A 224 -0.61 -5.07 15.51
C GLU A 224 0.56 -4.09 15.70
N ASN A 225 1.33 -4.28 16.77
CA ASN A 225 2.48 -3.41 17.09
C ASN A 225 3.62 -3.52 16.06
N ALA A 226 3.61 -4.53 15.20
CA ALA A 226 4.63 -4.76 14.18
C ALA A 226 4.31 -4.09 12.83
N ILE A 227 3.14 -3.49 12.67
CA ILE A 227 2.66 -2.80 11.45
C ILE A 227 2.87 -1.29 11.58
#